data_54183c830be75075f38ea49f6e21bf96
#
_entry.id   54183c830be75075f38ea49f6e21bf96
#
_cell.length_a   1.000
_cell.length_b   1.000
_cell.length_c   1.000
_cell.angle_alpha   90.00
_cell.angle_beta   90.00
_cell.angle_gamma   90.00
#
_symmetry.space_group_name_H-M   'P 1'
#
loop_
_entity.id
_entity.type
_entity.pdbx_description
1 polymer ?
#
loop_
_entity_poly.entity_id
_entity_poly.type
_entity_poly.pdbx_seq_one_letter_code
_entity_poly.pdbx_strand_id
1 'polypeptide(L)'
;MRRLFIIRKDLHLTAGKLSAMVGHCCEAYWTNLLKAGKVKDLEYAILPVETENNPNYWMLYRHPDVWKAAKAAHERGEKTFKYKEEYPEPYYLLTQKIDKDIWDDYVNGIFTKTVCEAKNKAKLLKAEEMAKGLGLVAKVDYGFINDKCLTELIPENDDGTTTVGMWFRPLPDEIAHKISKKFPLYRD
;
A
#
# COMPACT_ATOMS: atom_id res chain seq x y z
N MET A 1 5.80 12.13 -8.38
CA MET A 1 5.39 10.70 -8.50
C MET A 1 3.91 10.55 -8.77
N ARG A 2 3.48 9.46 -9.41
CA ARG A 2 2.07 9.12 -9.63
C ARG A 2 1.81 7.62 -9.50
N ARG A 3 0.58 7.25 -9.15
CA ARG A 3 0.09 5.87 -9.27
C ARG A 3 -0.64 5.68 -10.59
N LEU A 4 -0.38 4.54 -11.22
CA LEU A 4 -1.03 4.15 -12.46
C LEU A 4 -1.96 2.98 -12.19
N PHE A 5 -3.18 3.05 -12.72
CA PHE A 5 -4.13 1.95 -12.74
C PHE A 5 -4.57 1.69 -14.17
N ILE A 6 -4.62 0.44 -14.56
CA ILE A 6 -5.05 0.05 -15.90
C ILE A 6 -6.21 -0.92 -15.73
N ILE A 7 -7.40 -0.54 -16.22
CA ILE A 7 -8.64 -1.30 -16.06
C ILE A 7 -9.09 -1.82 -17.43
N ARG A 8 -9.61 -3.02 -17.48
CA ARG A 8 -10.12 -3.63 -18.70
C ARG A 8 -11.43 -2.98 -19.14
N LYS A 9 -11.48 -2.52 -20.40
CA LYS A 9 -12.64 -1.85 -20.98
C LYS A 9 -13.69 -2.86 -21.49
N ASP A 10 -13.25 -4.03 -21.96
CA ASP A 10 -14.11 -5.09 -22.50
C ASP A 10 -15.05 -5.74 -21.46
N LEU A 11 -14.84 -5.47 -20.18
CA LEU A 11 -15.71 -5.95 -19.11
C LEU A 11 -16.99 -5.11 -18.95
N HIS A 12 -17.08 -3.96 -19.62
CA HIS A 12 -18.24 -3.06 -19.58
C HIS A 12 -18.76 -2.80 -18.16
N LEU A 13 -17.83 -2.52 -17.23
CA LEU A 13 -18.15 -2.29 -15.82
C LEU A 13 -19.13 -1.13 -15.67
N THR A 14 -20.15 -1.29 -14.83
CA THR A 14 -20.97 -0.17 -14.39
C THR A 14 -20.11 0.87 -13.65
N ALA A 15 -20.55 2.12 -13.59
CA ALA A 15 -19.83 3.19 -12.90
C ALA A 15 -19.51 2.82 -11.44
N GLY A 16 -20.45 2.19 -10.74
CA GLY A 16 -20.26 1.71 -9.37
C GLY A 16 -19.17 0.64 -9.27
N LYS A 17 -19.21 -0.34 -10.17
CA LYS A 17 -18.22 -1.42 -10.21
C LYS A 17 -16.85 -0.91 -10.60
N LEU A 18 -16.76 -0.02 -11.59
CA LEU A 18 -15.51 0.64 -11.97
C LEU A 18 -14.89 1.39 -10.78
N SER A 19 -15.70 2.18 -10.07
CA SER A 19 -15.24 2.91 -8.88
C SER A 19 -14.71 1.98 -7.80
N ALA A 20 -15.37 0.84 -7.55
CA ALA A 20 -14.91 -0.16 -6.61
C ALA A 20 -13.57 -0.78 -7.05
N MET A 21 -13.42 -1.11 -8.34
CA MET A 21 -12.17 -1.68 -8.86
C MET A 21 -11.00 -0.70 -8.80
N VAL A 22 -11.24 0.59 -9.07
CA VAL A 22 -10.24 1.66 -8.88
C VAL A 22 -9.89 1.80 -7.39
N GLY A 23 -10.89 1.71 -6.51
CA GLY A 23 -10.68 1.66 -5.05
C GLY A 23 -9.76 0.51 -4.65
N HIS A 24 -10.00 -0.71 -5.13
CA HIS A 24 -9.13 -1.86 -4.89
C HIS A 24 -7.70 -1.64 -5.41
N CYS A 25 -7.54 -1.02 -6.58
CA CYS A 25 -6.23 -0.61 -7.07
C CYS A 25 -5.54 0.40 -6.12
N CYS A 26 -6.32 1.33 -5.56
CA CYS A 26 -5.79 2.31 -4.60
C CYS A 26 -5.31 1.66 -3.29
N GLU A 27 -5.96 0.62 -2.84
CA GLU A 27 -5.62 -0.03 -1.57
C GLU A 27 -4.54 -1.11 -1.72
N ALA A 28 -4.48 -1.79 -2.88
CA ALA A 28 -3.67 -2.98 -3.06
C ALA A 28 -2.19 -2.81 -2.69
N TYR A 29 -1.56 -1.70 -3.07
CA TYR A 29 -0.17 -1.42 -2.70
C TYR A 29 -0.01 -1.28 -1.19
N TRP A 30 -0.84 -0.46 -0.54
CA TRP A 30 -0.75 -0.21 0.89
C TRP A 30 -1.07 -1.45 1.70
N THR A 31 -2.08 -2.21 1.27
CA THR A 31 -2.45 -3.49 1.90
C THR A 31 -1.32 -4.50 1.81
N ASN A 32 -0.65 -4.61 0.65
CA ASN A 32 0.51 -5.48 0.49
C ASN A 32 1.69 -5.02 1.37
N LEU A 33 1.92 -3.72 1.44
CA LEU A 33 2.94 -3.13 2.28
C LEU A 33 2.67 -3.46 3.76
N LEU A 34 1.44 -3.28 4.24
CA LEU A 34 1.04 -3.61 5.60
C LEU A 34 1.20 -5.11 5.89
N LYS A 35 0.78 -5.99 4.96
CA LYS A 35 0.92 -7.45 5.11
C LYS A 35 2.38 -7.91 5.16
N ALA A 36 3.28 -7.21 4.48
CA ALA A 36 4.71 -7.46 4.54
C ALA A 36 5.37 -6.89 5.80
N GLY A 37 4.66 -6.04 6.53
CA GLY A 37 5.10 -5.49 7.81
C GLY A 37 5.25 -6.57 8.87
N LYS A 38 6.20 -6.38 9.78
CA LYS A 38 6.35 -7.25 10.93
C LYS A 38 5.45 -6.75 12.05
N VAL A 39 4.62 -7.63 12.59
CA VAL A 39 4.00 -7.43 13.89
C VAL A 39 5.14 -7.42 14.91
N LYS A 40 5.36 -6.32 15.57
CA LYS A 40 6.32 -6.25 16.66
C LYS A 40 5.62 -6.70 17.95
N ASP A 41 6.24 -7.66 18.62
CA ASP A 41 6.18 -7.66 20.08
C ASP A 41 6.69 -6.30 20.54
N LEU A 42 5.92 -5.64 21.40
CA LEU A 42 6.16 -4.26 21.81
C LEU A 42 7.49 -4.14 22.59
N GLU A 43 8.62 -4.21 21.89
CA GLU A 43 9.91 -3.79 22.42
C GLU A 43 10.08 -2.30 22.12
N TYR A 44 9.93 -1.48 23.13
CA TYR A 44 10.24 -0.06 23.03
C TYR A 44 11.72 0.13 23.36
N ALA A 45 12.44 0.79 22.45
CA ALA A 45 13.72 1.36 22.84
C ALA A 45 13.47 2.43 23.91
N ILE A 46 14.16 2.35 25.03
CA ILE A 46 14.10 3.39 26.06
C ILE A 46 14.83 4.59 25.50
N LEU A 47 14.08 5.63 25.24
CA LEU A 47 14.60 6.84 24.68
C LEU A 47 14.80 7.85 25.79
N PRO A 48 15.89 8.61 25.79
CA PRO A 48 16.06 9.71 26.73
C PRO A 48 14.83 10.63 26.65
N VAL A 49 14.22 10.87 27.77
CA VAL A 49 12.97 11.64 27.92
C VAL A 49 13.11 13.10 27.43
N GLU A 50 14.29 13.53 27.11
CA GLU A 50 14.68 14.94 26.96
C GLU A 50 14.56 15.50 25.54
N THR A 51 14.17 14.71 24.54
CA THR A 51 14.10 15.23 23.17
C THR A 51 12.69 15.09 22.59
N GLU A 52 11.96 16.21 22.53
CA GLU A 52 10.69 16.36 21.82
C GLU A 52 10.78 15.95 20.32
N ASN A 53 11.98 15.85 19.77
CA ASN A 53 12.26 15.47 18.40
C ASN A 53 12.37 13.95 18.19
N ASN A 54 12.11 13.14 19.20
CA ASN A 54 12.16 11.70 19.05
C ASN A 54 10.88 11.17 18.42
N PRO A 55 10.91 10.46 17.28
CA PRO A 55 9.71 9.95 16.61
C PRO A 55 8.88 9.00 17.46
N ASN A 56 9.46 8.41 18.51
CA ASN A 56 8.74 7.53 19.43
C ASN A 56 8.17 8.28 20.64
N TYR A 57 8.51 9.55 20.82
CA TYR A 57 7.99 10.40 21.92
C TYR A 57 6.46 10.48 21.90
N TRP A 58 5.86 10.67 20.72
CA TRP A 58 4.42 10.75 20.55
C TRP A 58 3.68 9.45 20.93
N MET A 59 4.29 8.31 20.68
CA MET A 59 3.71 7.02 21.02
C MET A 59 3.71 6.81 22.54
N LEU A 60 4.80 7.16 23.20
CA LEU A 60 4.95 7.10 24.66
C LEU A 60 4.03 8.13 25.35
N TYR A 61 3.89 9.32 24.80
CA TYR A 61 3.02 10.36 25.34
C TYR A 61 1.53 10.01 25.28
N ARG A 62 1.09 9.31 24.26
CA ARG A 62 -0.31 8.87 24.14
C ARG A 62 -0.70 7.78 25.15
N HIS A 63 0.28 7.13 25.77
CA HIS A 63 0.08 6.06 26.73
C HIS A 63 0.82 6.38 28.05
N PRO A 64 0.21 7.16 28.96
CA PRO A 64 0.88 7.64 30.17
C PRO A 64 1.51 6.55 31.03
N ASP A 65 0.93 5.35 31.05
CA ASP A 65 1.44 4.24 31.86
C ASP A 65 2.68 3.60 31.21
N VAL A 66 2.71 3.51 29.85
CA VAL A 66 3.89 3.11 29.08
C VAL A 66 5.01 4.10 29.32
N TRP A 67 4.70 5.38 29.33
CA TRP A 67 5.64 6.45 29.62
C TRP A 67 6.24 6.33 31.03
N LYS A 68 5.43 6.11 32.04
CA LYS A 68 5.90 5.91 33.41
C LYS A 68 6.81 4.69 33.53
N ALA A 69 6.43 3.58 32.87
CA ALA A 69 7.23 2.34 32.83
C ALA A 69 8.56 2.56 32.09
N ALA A 70 8.54 3.26 30.93
CA ALA A 70 9.74 3.60 30.18
C ALA A 70 10.69 4.48 30.98
N LYS A 71 10.16 5.51 31.65
CA LYS A 71 10.93 6.40 32.50
C LYS A 71 11.59 5.63 33.65
N ALA A 72 10.85 4.80 34.35
CA ALA A 72 11.39 3.98 35.43
C ALA A 72 12.47 3.00 34.95
N ALA A 73 12.33 2.41 33.78
CA ALA A 73 13.32 1.54 33.16
C ALA A 73 14.59 2.33 32.78
N HIS A 74 14.43 3.53 32.24
CA HIS A 74 15.55 4.43 31.93
C HIS A 74 16.32 4.84 33.19
N GLU A 75 15.62 5.18 34.26
CA GLU A 75 16.23 5.51 35.57
C GLU A 75 17.03 4.34 36.16
N ARG A 76 16.67 3.09 35.80
CA ARG A 76 17.43 1.88 36.16
C ARG A 76 18.60 1.57 35.20
N GLY A 77 18.82 2.41 34.18
CA GLY A 77 19.88 2.24 33.19
C GLY A 77 19.57 1.15 32.14
N GLU A 78 18.32 0.74 32.00
CA GLU A 78 17.90 -0.21 30.97
C GLU A 78 17.90 0.44 29.59
N LYS A 79 18.40 -0.29 28.58
CA LYS A 79 18.40 0.19 27.18
C LYS A 79 17.10 -0.07 26.43
N THR A 80 16.36 -1.10 26.87
CA THR A 80 15.08 -1.50 26.33
C THR A 80 14.19 -1.98 27.46
N PHE A 81 12.88 -1.81 27.34
CA PHE A 81 11.94 -2.43 28.23
C PHE A 81 10.82 -3.11 27.44
N LYS A 82 10.29 -4.18 28.01
CA LYS A 82 9.09 -4.84 27.48
C LYS A 82 7.89 -4.36 28.29
N TYR A 83 7.03 -3.63 27.65
CA TYR A 83 5.75 -3.29 28.23
C TYR A 83 4.74 -4.37 27.87
N LYS A 84 4.38 -5.20 28.84
CA LYS A 84 3.22 -6.07 28.74
C LYS A 84 1.98 -5.26 29.08
N GLU A 85 1.58 -4.36 28.19
CA GLU A 85 0.20 -4.04 28.15
C GLU A 85 -0.48 -5.17 27.39
N GLU A 86 -1.40 -5.83 28.05
CA GLU A 86 -2.49 -6.46 27.37
C GLU A 86 -3.23 -5.34 26.67
N TYR A 87 -2.77 -4.96 25.46
CA TYR A 87 -3.63 -4.20 24.58
C TYR A 87 -4.89 -5.04 24.46
N PRO A 88 -6.04 -4.52 24.93
CA PRO A 88 -7.26 -5.23 24.71
C PRO A 88 -7.30 -5.52 23.20
N GLU A 89 -7.29 -6.79 22.83
CA GLU A 89 -7.60 -7.10 21.45
C GLU A 89 -8.56 -6.01 20.95
N PRO A 90 -8.27 -5.29 19.89
CA PRO A 90 -7.83 -5.80 18.61
C PRO A 90 -6.68 -5.03 17.94
N TYR A 91 -5.67 -4.57 18.63
CA TYR A 91 -4.65 -3.70 18.03
C TYR A 91 -3.35 -4.44 17.71
N TYR A 92 -2.81 -4.17 16.51
CA TYR A 92 -1.47 -4.62 16.11
C TYR A 92 -0.56 -3.41 15.91
N LEU A 93 0.65 -3.44 16.46
CA LEU A 93 1.70 -2.51 16.07
C LEU A 93 2.45 -3.08 14.88
N LEU A 94 2.31 -2.43 13.72
CA LEU A 94 3.01 -2.80 12.51
C LEU A 94 4.17 -1.83 12.28
N THR A 95 5.36 -2.39 12.02
CA THR A 95 6.48 -1.61 11.51
C THR A 95 6.73 -1.95 10.07
N GLN A 96 6.78 -0.93 9.23
CA GLN A 96 7.02 -1.08 7.81
C GLN A 96 8.01 -0.03 7.33
N LYS A 97 8.90 -0.46 6.41
CA LYS A 97 9.76 0.47 5.70
C LYS A 97 9.05 0.98 4.45
N ILE A 98 9.11 2.26 4.22
CA ILE A 98 8.67 2.90 2.99
C ILE A 98 9.85 3.64 2.37
N ASP A 99 9.95 3.62 1.04
CA ASP A 99 10.98 4.37 0.33
C ASP A 99 10.82 5.87 0.61
N LYS A 100 11.94 6.53 0.88
CA LYS A 100 11.94 7.96 1.21
C LYS A 100 11.29 8.81 0.12
N ASP A 101 11.57 8.52 -1.15
CA ASP A 101 11.00 9.25 -2.29
C ASP A 101 9.48 9.07 -2.37
N ILE A 102 8.95 7.86 -2.05
CA ILE A 102 7.50 7.64 -1.98
C ILE A 102 6.89 8.46 -0.86
N TRP A 103 7.57 8.54 0.30
CA TRP A 103 7.09 9.34 1.41
C TRP A 103 7.06 10.82 1.07
N ASP A 104 8.18 11.36 0.57
CA ASP A 104 8.34 12.79 0.32
C ASP A 104 7.50 13.27 -0.87
N ASP A 105 7.55 12.56 -2.01
CA ASP A 105 6.94 13.04 -3.26
C ASP A 105 5.50 12.60 -3.44
N TYR A 106 5.09 11.47 -2.86
CA TYR A 106 3.74 10.96 -3.04
C TYR A 106 2.89 11.11 -1.79
N VAL A 107 3.35 10.64 -0.61
CA VAL A 107 2.54 10.70 0.63
C VAL A 107 2.38 12.14 1.10
N ASN A 108 3.46 12.93 1.11
CA ASN A 108 3.44 14.35 1.44
C ASN A 108 3.06 15.26 0.26
N GLY A 109 2.88 14.68 -0.94
CA GLY A 109 2.51 15.39 -2.15
C GLY A 109 1.01 15.38 -2.42
N ILE A 110 0.64 15.41 -3.70
CA ILE A 110 -0.75 15.56 -4.16
C ILE A 110 -1.45 14.24 -4.50
N PHE A 111 -0.87 13.09 -4.18
CA PHE A 111 -1.43 11.74 -4.42
C PHE A 111 -1.89 11.47 -5.85
N THR A 112 -1.18 11.96 -6.85
CA THR A 112 -1.60 11.88 -8.26
C THR A 112 -1.88 10.44 -8.67
N LYS A 113 -3.04 10.23 -9.29
CA LYS A 113 -3.47 8.95 -9.85
C LYS A 113 -3.86 9.12 -11.31
N THR A 114 -3.53 8.12 -12.12
CA THR A 114 -3.92 8.06 -13.53
C THR A 114 -4.62 6.73 -13.76
N VAL A 115 -5.85 6.78 -14.25
CA VAL A 115 -6.63 5.60 -14.62
C VAL A 115 -6.63 5.49 -16.13
N CYS A 116 -6.09 4.40 -16.64
CA CYS A 116 -6.05 4.06 -18.05
C CYS A 116 -6.92 2.85 -18.35
N GLU A 117 -7.28 2.67 -19.61
CA GLU A 117 -8.00 1.49 -20.05
C GLU A 117 -7.12 0.54 -20.86
N ALA A 118 -7.31 -0.75 -20.66
CA ALA A 118 -6.84 -1.80 -21.56
C ALA A 118 -8.03 -2.34 -22.33
N LYS A 119 -7.92 -2.41 -23.68
CA LYS A 119 -9.02 -2.90 -24.54
C LYS A 119 -9.53 -4.28 -24.12
N ASN A 120 -8.64 -5.16 -23.63
CA ASN A 120 -8.95 -6.52 -23.19
C ASN A 120 -7.82 -7.09 -22.33
N LYS A 121 -8.00 -8.34 -21.83
CA LYS A 121 -7.00 -9.05 -20.99
C LYS A 121 -5.62 -9.14 -21.67
N ALA A 122 -5.55 -9.46 -22.97
CA ALA A 122 -4.28 -9.55 -23.69
C ALA A 122 -3.54 -8.19 -23.73
N LYS A 123 -4.30 -7.09 -23.85
CA LYS A 123 -3.71 -5.74 -23.78
C LYS A 123 -3.26 -5.40 -22.37
N LEU A 124 -3.99 -5.84 -21.34
CA LEU A 124 -3.58 -5.67 -19.94
C LEU A 124 -2.26 -6.40 -19.64
N LEU A 125 -2.09 -7.63 -20.13
CA LEU A 125 -0.86 -8.40 -19.97
C LEU A 125 0.36 -7.73 -20.62
N LYS A 126 0.16 -6.94 -21.70
CA LYS A 126 1.25 -6.12 -22.26
C LYS A 126 1.75 -5.05 -21.29
N ALA A 127 0.90 -4.55 -20.39
CA ALA A 127 1.35 -3.64 -19.33
C ALA A 127 2.27 -4.36 -18.34
N GLU A 128 1.99 -5.61 -18.04
CA GLU A 128 2.85 -6.45 -17.21
C GLU A 128 4.23 -6.68 -17.89
N GLU A 129 4.24 -7.05 -19.17
CA GLU A 129 5.48 -7.20 -19.93
C GLU A 129 6.33 -5.92 -19.91
N MET A 130 5.67 -4.76 -20.09
CA MET A 130 6.35 -3.46 -20.01
C MET A 130 6.91 -3.20 -18.62
N ALA A 131 6.15 -3.52 -17.56
CA ALA A 131 6.59 -3.38 -16.18
C ALA A 131 7.84 -4.24 -15.92
N LYS A 132 7.83 -5.51 -16.34
CA LYS A 132 8.97 -6.42 -16.25
C LYS A 132 10.19 -5.88 -17.02
N GLY A 133 9.98 -5.36 -18.24
CA GLY A 133 11.03 -4.74 -19.06
C GLY A 133 11.63 -3.47 -18.44
N LEU A 134 10.91 -2.81 -17.53
CA LEU A 134 11.39 -1.67 -16.76
C LEU A 134 12.01 -2.07 -15.40
N GLY A 135 12.14 -3.37 -15.12
CA GLY A 135 12.71 -3.89 -13.88
C GLY A 135 11.75 -3.84 -12.67
N LEU A 136 10.46 -3.61 -12.89
CA LEU A 136 9.48 -3.60 -11.82
C LEU A 136 9.15 -5.03 -11.37
N VAL A 137 8.97 -5.21 -10.06
CA VAL A 137 8.78 -6.52 -9.40
C VAL A 137 7.30 -6.76 -9.12
N ALA A 138 6.78 -7.89 -9.57
CA ALA A 138 5.40 -8.30 -9.31
C ALA A 138 5.11 -8.43 -7.80
N LYS A 139 3.92 -8.06 -7.38
CA LYS A 139 3.42 -8.00 -5.99
C LYS A 139 4.11 -6.96 -5.09
N VAL A 140 5.20 -6.36 -5.55
CA VAL A 140 5.92 -5.27 -4.87
C VAL A 140 5.60 -3.94 -5.56
N ASP A 141 5.97 -3.82 -6.84
CA ASP A 141 5.81 -2.59 -7.61
C ASP A 141 4.49 -2.54 -8.38
N TYR A 142 3.92 -3.68 -8.71
CA TYR A 142 2.65 -3.83 -9.41
C TYR A 142 1.97 -5.16 -9.10
N GLY A 143 0.71 -5.25 -9.43
CA GLY A 143 -0.06 -6.50 -9.36
C GLY A 143 -1.41 -6.38 -10.03
N PHE A 144 -2.12 -7.51 -10.10
CA PHE A 144 -3.45 -7.59 -10.68
C PHE A 144 -4.53 -7.44 -9.61
N ILE A 145 -5.68 -6.95 -10.03
CA ILE A 145 -6.94 -7.00 -9.29
C ILE A 145 -7.81 -8.06 -9.93
N ASN A 146 -8.15 -9.07 -9.14
CA ASN A 146 -9.09 -10.12 -9.50
C ASN A 146 -10.40 -9.91 -8.74
N ASP A 147 -11.49 -9.86 -9.47
CA ASP A 147 -12.84 -9.81 -8.91
C ASP A 147 -13.37 -11.22 -8.67
N LYS A 148 -14.07 -11.43 -7.56
CA LYS A 148 -14.67 -12.72 -7.18
C LYS A 148 -15.96 -13.05 -7.94
N CYS A 149 -16.38 -12.19 -8.86
CA CYS A 149 -17.56 -12.37 -9.71
C CYS A 149 -18.86 -12.63 -8.94
N LEU A 150 -19.03 -11.95 -7.79
CA LEU A 150 -20.23 -12.11 -6.96
C LEU A 150 -21.44 -11.28 -7.46
N THR A 151 -21.21 -10.36 -8.40
CA THR A 151 -22.26 -9.43 -8.87
C THR A 151 -22.39 -9.41 -10.39
N GLU A 152 -21.57 -8.59 -11.08
CA GLU A 152 -21.76 -8.29 -12.51
C GLU A 152 -20.93 -9.17 -13.45
N LEU A 153 -19.79 -9.67 -12.98
CA LEU A 153 -18.81 -10.33 -13.83
C LEU A 153 -19.01 -11.85 -13.87
N ILE A 154 -18.64 -12.42 -15.01
CA ILE A 154 -18.57 -13.86 -15.20
C ILE A 154 -17.12 -14.30 -14.97
N PRO A 155 -16.88 -15.39 -14.22
CA PRO A 155 -15.53 -15.91 -14.00
C PRO A 155 -14.81 -16.27 -15.31
N GLU A 156 -13.58 -15.81 -15.46
CA GLU A 156 -12.70 -16.13 -16.60
C GLU A 156 -11.50 -17.00 -16.19
N ASN A 157 -11.19 -17.07 -14.89
CA ASN A 157 -10.09 -17.83 -14.37
C ASN A 157 -10.58 -19.11 -13.68
N ASP A 158 -9.75 -20.14 -13.61
CA ASP A 158 -10.08 -21.44 -13.00
C ASP A 158 -10.42 -21.33 -11.50
N ASP A 159 -9.95 -20.29 -10.83
CA ASP A 159 -10.24 -20.02 -9.42
C ASP A 159 -11.57 -19.28 -9.18
N GLY A 160 -12.38 -19.16 -10.19
CA GLY A 160 -13.69 -18.48 -10.12
C GLY A 160 -13.61 -16.95 -10.12
N THR A 161 -12.48 -16.38 -10.49
CA THR A 161 -12.27 -14.93 -10.54
C THR A 161 -12.19 -14.40 -11.97
N THR A 162 -12.26 -13.09 -12.12
CA THR A 162 -11.93 -12.39 -13.38
C THR A 162 -10.88 -11.31 -13.13
N THR A 163 -9.80 -11.32 -13.92
CA THR A 163 -8.78 -10.28 -13.86
C THR A 163 -9.33 -8.99 -14.45
N VAL A 164 -9.53 -7.97 -13.63
CA VAL A 164 -10.19 -6.72 -14.00
C VAL A 164 -9.19 -5.62 -14.35
N GLY A 165 -8.07 -5.56 -13.64
CA GLY A 165 -7.12 -4.48 -13.82
C GLY A 165 -5.77 -4.74 -13.18
N MET A 166 -4.93 -3.73 -13.28
CA MET A 166 -3.57 -3.77 -12.76
C MET A 166 -3.27 -2.48 -12.00
N TRP A 167 -2.64 -2.60 -10.87
CA TRP A 167 -2.19 -1.48 -10.05
C TRP A 167 -0.67 -1.36 -10.08
N PHE A 168 -0.17 -0.14 -9.89
CA PHE A 168 1.23 0.16 -9.66
C PHE A 168 1.40 0.92 -8.35
N ARG A 169 2.55 0.73 -7.68
CA ARG A 169 2.95 1.60 -6.57
C ARG A 169 3.13 3.05 -7.05
N PRO A 170 3.36 4.01 -6.17
CA PRO A 170 3.85 5.31 -6.62
C PRO A 170 5.15 5.14 -7.43
N LEU A 171 5.12 5.57 -8.68
CA LEU A 171 6.23 5.50 -9.63
C LEU A 171 6.70 6.92 -9.97
N PRO A 172 8.00 7.12 -10.23
CA PRO A 172 8.49 8.34 -10.88
C PRO A 172 7.68 8.60 -12.16
N ASP A 173 7.38 9.86 -12.44
CA ASP A 173 6.51 10.24 -13.56
C ASP A 173 7.01 9.73 -14.91
N GLU A 174 8.33 9.70 -15.12
CA GLU A 174 8.92 9.16 -16.33
C GLU A 174 8.65 7.67 -16.51
N ILE A 175 8.76 6.88 -15.44
CA ILE A 175 8.49 5.44 -15.47
C ILE A 175 7.01 5.19 -15.72
N ALA A 176 6.14 5.88 -14.96
CA ALA A 176 4.69 5.79 -15.15
C ALA A 176 4.29 6.18 -16.59
N HIS A 177 4.91 7.23 -17.16
CA HIS A 177 4.63 7.67 -18.51
C HIS A 177 5.05 6.65 -19.59
N LYS A 178 6.20 5.98 -19.41
CA LYS A 178 6.63 4.92 -20.33
C LYS A 178 5.56 3.84 -20.51
N ILE A 179 4.83 3.51 -19.43
CA ILE A 179 3.73 2.55 -19.48
C ILE A 179 2.46 3.23 -20.00
N SER A 180 2.01 4.29 -19.34
CA SER A 180 0.68 4.91 -19.57
C SER A 180 0.51 5.43 -20.99
N LYS A 181 1.57 5.91 -21.66
CA LYS A 181 1.48 6.37 -23.06
C LYS A 181 0.98 5.31 -24.07
N LYS A 182 0.93 4.04 -23.69
CA LYS A 182 0.43 2.93 -24.51
C LYS A 182 -1.02 2.56 -24.19
N PHE A 183 -1.61 3.23 -23.23
CA PHE A 183 -2.97 3.00 -22.75
C PHE A 183 -3.71 4.33 -22.67
N PRO A 184 -4.85 4.50 -23.37
CA PRO A 184 -5.61 5.72 -23.28
C PRO A 184 -6.14 5.91 -21.85
N LEU A 185 -6.44 7.15 -21.49
CA LEU A 185 -7.16 7.44 -20.25
C LEU A 185 -8.52 6.73 -20.32
N TYR A 186 -8.94 6.19 -19.19
CA TYR A 186 -10.26 5.57 -19.09
C TYR A 186 -11.34 6.63 -19.34
N ARG A 187 -12.22 6.34 -20.29
CA ARG A 187 -13.37 7.19 -20.66
C ARG A 187 -14.62 6.34 -20.70
N ASP A 188 -15.73 6.95 -20.39
CA ASP A 188 -17.07 6.34 -20.52
C ASP A 188 -17.46 6.14 -21.99
#